data_0d06564ca5d798b9a0641ee10681eb22
#
_entry.id   0d06564ca5d798b9a0641ee10681eb22
#
_cell.length_a   1.000
_cell.length_b   1.000
_cell.length_c   1.000
_cell.angle_alpha   90.00
_cell.angle_beta   90.00
_cell.angle_gamma   90.00
#
_symmetry.space_group_name_H-M   'P 1'
#
loop_
_entity.id
_entity.type
_entity.pdbx_description
1 polymer ?
#
loop_
_entity_poly.entity_id
_entity_poly.type
_entity_poly.pdbx_seq_one_letter_code
_entity_poly.pdbx_strand_id
1 'polypeptide(L)'
;MICYVMYKDHFTESEGNVNPIAIRNIFSTNPNCRNLPRNFFVETLATTVFLSAILAVATKYETQLPIGVGLIVWAVGMGLGGTTGFAMNQARDLGPRLAFQLLPIKNKANNNSHK
;
A
#
# COMPACT_ATOMS: atom_id res chain seq x y z
N MET A 1 -7.30 -4.00 -12.00
CA MET A 1 -7.76 -4.15 -13.41
C MET A 1 -8.91 -3.19 -13.72
N ILE A 2 -10.03 -3.24 -13.00
CA ILE A 2 -11.20 -2.35 -13.23
C ILE A 2 -10.80 -0.87 -13.19
N CYS A 3 -10.09 -0.44 -12.15
CA CYS A 3 -9.64 0.96 -12.06
C CYS A 3 -8.76 1.40 -13.24
N TYR A 4 -7.94 0.50 -13.80
CA TYR A 4 -7.15 0.84 -14.99
C TYR A 4 -8.05 1.12 -16.20
N VAL A 5 -9.09 0.33 -16.40
CA VAL A 5 -10.05 0.56 -17.50
C VAL A 5 -10.78 1.90 -17.32
N MET A 6 -11.22 2.21 -16.09
CA MET A 6 -11.91 3.47 -15.78
C MET A 6 -11.02 4.71 -15.99
N TYR A 7 -9.73 4.61 -15.66
CA TYR A 7 -8.78 5.73 -15.73
C TYR A 7 -7.81 5.63 -16.90
N LYS A 8 -8.13 4.85 -17.93
CA LYS A 8 -7.24 4.60 -19.07
C LYS A 8 -6.75 5.89 -19.75
N ASP A 9 -7.65 6.83 -19.97
CA ASP A 9 -7.33 8.10 -20.63
C ASP A 9 -6.37 8.95 -19.78
N HIS A 10 -6.55 8.95 -18.45
CA HIS A 10 -5.64 9.63 -17.51
C HIS A 10 -4.23 9.02 -17.54
N PHE A 11 -4.13 7.68 -17.65
CA PHE A 11 -2.83 7.03 -17.81
C PHE A 11 -2.16 7.41 -19.13
N THR A 12 -2.92 7.48 -20.23
CA THR A 12 -2.41 7.89 -21.55
C THR A 12 -1.95 9.35 -21.54
N GLU A 13 -2.72 10.25 -20.96
CA GLU A 13 -2.37 11.66 -20.84
C GLU A 13 -1.15 11.90 -19.95
N SER A 14 -0.96 11.05 -18.94
CA SER A 14 0.20 11.09 -18.05
C SER A 14 1.49 10.55 -18.69
N GLU A 15 1.40 9.92 -19.87
CA GLU A 15 2.57 9.40 -20.59
C GLU A 15 3.50 10.55 -21.01
N GLY A 16 4.71 10.56 -20.45
CA GLY A 16 5.73 11.57 -20.71
C GLY A 16 5.69 12.81 -19.82
N ASN A 17 4.58 13.09 -19.13
CA ASN A 17 4.43 14.29 -18.30
C ASN A 17 4.56 14.02 -16.81
N VAL A 18 4.42 12.78 -16.38
CA VAL A 18 4.43 12.39 -14.96
C VAL A 18 5.61 11.47 -14.65
N ASN A 19 6.21 11.68 -13.49
CA ASN A 19 7.30 10.83 -13.02
C ASN A 19 6.83 9.36 -12.94
N PRO A 20 7.55 8.41 -13.57
CA PRO A 20 7.22 6.98 -13.55
C PRO A 20 7.07 6.39 -12.15
N ILE A 21 7.78 6.95 -11.16
CA ILE A 21 7.68 6.57 -9.76
C ILE A 21 6.30 6.93 -9.18
N ALA A 22 5.73 8.07 -9.57
CA ALA A 22 4.40 8.48 -9.14
C ALA A 22 3.34 7.52 -9.66
N ILE A 23 3.44 7.10 -10.92
CA ILE A 23 2.53 6.10 -11.51
C ILE A 23 2.63 4.76 -10.76
N ARG A 24 3.84 4.31 -10.44
CA ARG A 24 4.05 3.09 -9.65
C ARG A 24 3.43 3.20 -8.25
N ASN A 25 3.56 4.35 -7.62
CA ASN A 25 3.05 4.57 -6.26
C ASN A 25 1.51 4.55 -6.16
N ILE A 26 0.79 4.64 -7.28
CA ILE A 26 -0.66 4.39 -7.34
C ILE A 26 -0.98 2.92 -7.03
N PHE A 27 -0.11 2.00 -7.45
CA PHE A 27 -0.33 0.56 -7.33
C PHE A 27 0.35 -0.06 -6.12
N SER A 28 1.48 0.49 -5.67
CA SER A 28 2.32 -0.15 -4.67
C SER A 28 2.87 0.82 -3.64
N THR A 29 3.10 0.31 -2.44
CA THR A 29 3.80 1.06 -1.40
C THR A 29 5.28 1.19 -1.73
N ASN A 30 5.89 2.28 -1.29
CA ASN A 30 7.31 2.52 -1.44
C ASN A 30 7.87 3.12 -0.14
N PRO A 31 8.89 2.52 0.47
CA PRO A 31 9.50 3.10 1.64
C PRO A 31 10.25 4.39 1.28
N ASN A 32 10.14 5.40 2.13
CA ASN A 32 10.83 6.67 1.94
C ASN A 32 12.36 6.50 1.95
N CYS A 33 12.85 5.60 2.80
CA CYS A 33 14.27 5.26 2.88
C CYS A 33 14.45 3.76 2.68
N ARG A 34 15.36 3.37 1.77
CA ARG A 34 15.64 1.96 1.49
C ARG A 34 16.62 1.39 2.53
N ASN A 35 16.06 0.90 3.63
CA ASN A 35 16.79 0.14 4.63
C ASN A 35 15.99 -1.13 4.95
N LEU A 36 16.36 -2.24 4.33
CA LEU A 36 15.61 -3.50 4.42
C LEU A 36 15.38 -3.97 5.87
N PRO A 37 16.39 -4.07 6.75
CA PRO A 37 16.20 -4.53 8.12
C PRO A 37 15.25 -3.61 8.90
N ARG A 38 15.44 -2.30 8.77
CA ARG A 38 14.60 -1.31 9.44
C ARG A 38 13.16 -1.35 8.92
N ASN A 39 12.97 -1.40 7.61
CA ASN A 39 11.65 -1.45 7.01
C ASN A 39 10.91 -2.74 7.38
N PHE A 40 11.61 -3.88 7.40
CA PHE A 40 11.06 -5.15 7.87
C PHE A 40 10.63 -5.08 9.34
N PHE A 41 11.44 -4.50 10.19
CA PHE A 41 11.10 -4.30 11.61
C PHE A 41 9.85 -3.43 11.79
N VAL A 42 9.78 -2.30 11.07
CA VAL A 42 8.63 -1.39 11.14
C VAL A 42 7.35 -2.06 10.66
N GLU A 43 7.39 -2.76 9.53
CA GLU A 43 6.23 -3.50 9.00
C GLU A 43 5.79 -4.63 9.94
N THR A 44 6.72 -5.34 10.55
CA THR A 44 6.43 -6.38 11.54
C THR A 44 5.77 -5.80 12.78
N LEU A 45 6.31 -4.70 13.30
CA LEU A 45 5.74 -4.00 14.47
C LEU A 45 4.34 -3.48 14.16
N ALA A 46 4.16 -2.78 13.04
CA ALA A 46 2.88 -2.24 12.62
C ALA A 46 1.82 -3.33 12.44
N THR A 47 2.19 -4.45 11.80
CA THR A 47 1.29 -5.59 11.62
C THR A 47 0.92 -6.25 12.94
N THR A 48 1.89 -6.38 13.86
CA THR A 48 1.64 -6.96 15.20
C THR A 48 0.66 -6.08 15.99
N VAL A 49 0.87 -4.78 16.02
CA VAL A 49 -0.04 -3.84 16.67
C VAL A 49 -1.43 -3.90 16.05
N PHE A 50 -1.50 -3.91 14.72
CA PHE A 50 -2.74 -3.96 13.97
C PHE A 50 -3.55 -5.23 14.28
N LEU A 51 -2.94 -6.41 14.18
CA LEU A 51 -3.60 -7.69 14.45
C LEU A 51 -4.00 -7.83 15.92
N SER A 52 -3.14 -7.43 16.85
CA SER A 52 -3.45 -7.47 18.28
C SER A 52 -4.65 -6.58 18.63
N ALA A 53 -4.73 -5.38 18.04
CA ALA A 53 -5.85 -4.49 18.23
C ALA A 53 -7.16 -5.06 17.66
N ILE A 54 -7.12 -5.66 16.45
CA ILE A 54 -8.29 -6.33 15.86
C ILE A 54 -8.77 -7.47 16.75
N LEU A 55 -7.86 -8.34 17.20
CA LEU A 55 -8.20 -9.46 18.07
C LEU A 55 -8.84 -8.99 19.38
N ALA A 56 -8.29 -7.94 19.99
CA ALA A 56 -8.84 -7.35 21.21
C ALA A 56 -10.28 -6.82 21.03
N VAL A 57 -10.56 -6.17 19.89
CA VAL A 57 -11.92 -5.70 19.57
C VAL A 57 -12.85 -6.86 19.23
N ALA A 58 -12.38 -7.82 18.46
CA ALA A 58 -13.18 -8.99 18.05
C ALA A 58 -13.65 -9.83 19.24
N THR A 59 -12.83 -9.95 20.28
CA THR A 59 -13.18 -10.73 21.49
C THR A 59 -14.19 -10.06 22.40
N LYS A 60 -14.32 -8.72 22.34
CA LYS A 60 -15.15 -7.94 23.28
C LYS A 60 -16.37 -7.29 22.63
N TYR A 61 -16.29 -6.95 21.35
CA TYR A 61 -17.25 -6.06 20.68
C TYR A 61 -17.65 -6.59 19.30
N GLU A 62 -18.17 -7.79 19.21
CA GLU A 62 -18.55 -8.44 17.95
C GLU A 62 -19.45 -7.57 17.07
N THR A 63 -20.49 -6.96 17.64
CA THR A 63 -21.45 -6.12 16.91
C THR A 63 -20.82 -4.85 16.34
N GLN A 64 -19.79 -4.31 16.99
CA GLN A 64 -19.12 -3.06 16.61
C GLN A 64 -17.82 -3.33 15.86
N LEU A 65 -17.49 -4.59 15.58
CA LEU A 65 -16.24 -5.01 14.96
C LEU A 65 -15.94 -4.26 13.66
N PRO A 66 -16.87 -4.06 12.71
CA PRO A 66 -16.56 -3.34 11.48
C PRO A 66 -16.09 -1.90 11.69
N ILE A 67 -16.74 -1.18 12.60
CA ILE A 67 -16.36 0.20 12.96
C ILE A 67 -15.03 0.19 13.69
N GLY A 68 -14.84 -0.72 14.65
CA GLY A 68 -13.61 -0.88 15.39
C GLY A 68 -12.41 -1.16 14.49
N VAL A 69 -12.55 -2.07 13.53
CA VAL A 69 -11.52 -2.37 12.53
C VAL A 69 -11.20 -1.13 11.68
N GLY A 70 -12.21 -0.38 11.23
CA GLY A 70 -12.00 0.85 10.47
C GLY A 70 -11.17 1.88 11.24
N LEU A 71 -11.49 2.10 12.51
CA LEU A 71 -10.75 3.02 13.38
C LEU A 71 -9.30 2.53 13.65
N ILE A 72 -9.10 1.23 13.83
CA ILE A 72 -7.77 0.64 14.00
C ILE A 72 -6.93 0.83 12.73
N VAL A 73 -7.48 0.54 11.55
CA VAL A 73 -6.81 0.77 10.26
C VAL A 73 -6.38 2.23 10.13
N TRP A 74 -7.28 3.15 10.45
CA TRP A 74 -7.01 4.59 10.38
C TRP A 74 -5.91 5.00 11.37
N ALA A 75 -6.01 4.61 12.64
CA ALA A 75 -5.04 4.96 13.67
C ALA A 75 -3.64 4.40 13.38
N VAL A 76 -3.54 3.11 13.00
CA VAL A 76 -2.27 2.47 12.66
C VAL A 76 -1.69 3.05 11.38
N GLY A 77 -2.54 3.34 10.38
CA GLY A 77 -2.11 3.99 9.14
C GLY A 77 -1.50 5.36 9.36
N MET A 78 -2.15 6.18 10.16
CA MET A 78 -1.65 7.53 10.50
C MET A 78 -0.42 7.50 11.40
N GLY A 79 -0.35 6.56 12.36
CA GLY A 79 0.74 6.49 13.33
C GLY A 79 1.99 5.78 12.84
N LEU A 80 1.85 4.68 12.12
CA LEU A 80 2.97 3.79 11.75
C LEU A 80 3.21 3.67 10.24
N GLY A 81 2.31 4.21 9.41
CA GLY A 81 2.38 4.05 7.95
C GLY A 81 3.38 4.95 7.23
N GLY A 82 3.86 6.01 7.86
CA GLY A 82 4.62 7.06 7.19
C GLY A 82 6.00 6.65 6.67
N THR A 83 6.62 5.62 7.23
CA THR A 83 7.99 5.20 6.87
C THR A 83 8.04 4.23 5.70
N THR A 84 7.09 3.30 5.63
CA THR A 84 7.08 2.20 4.66
C THR A 84 5.93 2.26 3.66
N GLY A 85 4.98 3.17 3.88
CA GLY A 85 3.80 3.32 3.03
C GLY A 85 2.65 2.39 3.42
N PHE A 86 2.67 1.82 4.62
CA PHE A 86 1.54 1.07 5.15
C PHE A 86 1.20 -0.20 4.34
N ALA A 87 2.21 -1.03 4.06
CA ALA A 87 2.00 -2.27 3.31
C ALA A 87 1.13 -3.27 4.08
N MET A 88 1.57 -3.77 5.19
CA MET A 88 0.95 -4.65 6.21
C MET A 88 0.05 -5.79 5.69
N ASN A 89 -0.32 -5.80 4.43
CA ASN A 89 -1.22 -6.77 3.83
C ASN A 89 -0.74 -7.10 2.41
N GLN A 90 -0.43 -8.36 2.15
CA GLN A 90 0.07 -8.81 0.85
C GLN A 90 -0.96 -8.63 -0.28
N ALA A 91 -2.23 -8.82 -0.01
CA ALA A 91 -3.27 -8.58 -1.02
C ALA A 91 -3.34 -7.10 -1.42
N ARG A 92 -3.08 -6.20 -0.48
CA ARG A 92 -3.05 -4.74 -0.70
C ARG A 92 -1.78 -4.26 -1.39
N ASP A 93 -0.64 -4.94 -1.21
CA ASP A 93 0.63 -4.53 -1.80
C ASP A 93 1.08 -5.44 -2.95
N LEU A 94 1.18 -6.75 -2.76
CA LEU A 94 1.65 -7.68 -3.78
C LEU A 94 0.66 -7.79 -4.96
N GLY A 95 -0.64 -7.86 -4.68
CA GLY A 95 -1.66 -7.94 -5.72
C GLY A 95 -1.60 -6.78 -6.72
N PRO A 96 -1.65 -5.51 -6.26
CA PRO A 96 -1.51 -4.35 -7.14
C PRO A 96 -0.15 -4.25 -7.84
N ARG A 97 0.95 -4.70 -7.21
CA ARG A 97 2.28 -4.78 -7.87
C ARG A 97 2.25 -5.72 -9.07
N LEU A 98 1.67 -6.90 -8.90
CA LEU A 98 1.50 -7.86 -10.00
C LEU A 98 0.59 -7.29 -11.10
N ALA A 99 -0.51 -6.65 -10.71
CA ALA A 99 -1.38 -5.97 -11.67
C ALA A 99 -0.63 -4.88 -12.45
N PHE A 100 0.18 -4.06 -11.78
CA PHE A 100 1.00 -3.05 -12.44
C PHE A 100 1.99 -3.65 -13.44
N GLN A 101 2.58 -4.81 -13.15
CA GLN A 101 3.48 -5.49 -14.09
C GLN A 101 2.76 -6.00 -15.33
N LEU A 102 1.54 -6.51 -15.17
CA LEU A 102 0.74 -7.09 -16.25
C LEU A 102 0.04 -6.04 -17.13
N LEU A 103 -0.29 -4.87 -16.57
CA LEU A 103 -1.00 -3.82 -17.29
C LEU A 103 -0.11 -3.19 -18.38
N PRO A 104 -0.63 -2.85 -19.56
CA PRO A 104 0.11 -2.22 -20.65
C PRO A 104 0.28 -0.71 -20.42
N ILE A 105 0.88 -0.32 -19.30
CA ILE A 105 1.21 1.06 -19.00
C ILE A 105 2.56 1.36 -19.60
N LYS A 106 2.64 2.35 -20.49
CA LYS A 106 3.89 2.84 -21.02
C LYS A 106 4.64 3.63 -19.92
N ASN A 107 5.95 3.67 -20.03
CA ASN A 107 6.81 4.41 -19.08
C ASN A 107 6.76 3.87 -17.62
N LYS A 108 6.73 2.54 -17.47
CA LYS A 108 6.85 1.91 -16.14
C LYS A 108 8.21 2.21 -15.53
N ALA A 109 8.23 2.75 -14.31
CA ALA A 109 9.46 2.77 -13.51
C ALA A 109 9.93 1.34 -13.26
N ASN A 110 11.15 1.02 -13.64
CA ASN A 110 11.76 -0.25 -13.27
C ASN A 110 11.76 -0.38 -11.74
N ASN A 111 11.48 -1.59 -11.24
CA ASN A 111 11.51 -1.88 -9.80
C ASN A 111 12.87 -1.55 -9.14
N ASN A 112 13.91 -1.32 -9.94
CA ASN A 112 15.28 -1.00 -9.50
C ASN A 112 15.64 0.49 -9.64
N SER A 113 14.78 1.36 -10.16
CA SER A 113 15.06 2.79 -10.27
C SER A 113 14.88 3.52 -8.92
N HIS A 114 15.68 3.11 -7.94
CA HIS A 114 15.92 3.88 -6.73
C HIS A 114 17.32 4.50 -6.88
N LYS A 115 17.40 5.63 -7.50
CA LYS A 115 18.50 6.59 -7.31
C LYS A 115 17.96 7.77 -6.54
#